data_7814b2476e05b190292aee9a81f7dbbc
#
_entry.id   7814b2476e05b190292aee9a81f7dbbc
#
_cell.length_a   1.000
_cell.length_b   1.000
_cell.length_c   1.000
_cell.angle_alpha   90.00
_cell.angle_beta   90.00
_cell.angle_gamma   90.00
#
_symmetry.space_group_name_H-M   'P 1'
#
loop_
_entity.id
_entity.type
_entity.pdbx_description
1 polymer ?
#
loop_
_entity_poly.entity_id
_entity_poly.type
_entity_poly.pdbx_seq_one_letter_code
_entity_poly.pdbx_strand_id
1 'polypeptide(L)'
;MTQSNNPLVSVSISASYAGNKPVLRHLILEIGEREILGLAGGSGSGKSTLALAIMGLLPPTCKLTGKVNFNGVDLLSVGESKLRSIRGREIALILQSPTAALNPMLRIGTQLREAWRAHKPRQDENEEIRQTLRSVSLPDEEAFLRRYPSQISVGQGQRLLIAMALLHRPAFIIADEPTSALDAITQKEILDLLRRCNERFGTAILVISHDLRVLESICHRVAVLDGGQIVECLAVDALLRTSKHSFTKSLVHAAGRM
;
A
#
# COMPACT_ATOMS: atom_id res chain seq x y z
N MET A 1 9.25 -31.51 -1.06
CA MET A 1 9.57 -30.61 0.07
C MET A 1 8.47 -29.57 0.13
N THR A 2 7.50 -29.75 0.99
CA THR A 2 6.41 -28.80 1.24
C THR A 2 7.01 -27.60 1.96
N GLN A 3 7.22 -26.51 1.23
CA GLN A 3 7.48 -25.20 1.84
C GLN A 3 6.27 -24.89 2.76
N SER A 4 6.53 -24.73 4.04
CA SER A 4 5.55 -24.21 5.00
C SER A 4 5.21 -22.79 4.54
N ASN A 5 4.08 -22.66 3.86
CA ASN A 5 3.60 -21.40 3.31
C ASN A 5 3.02 -20.53 4.44
N ASN A 6 3.87 -20.05 5.36
CA ASN A 6 3.46 -19.03 6.30
C ASN A 6 3.29 -17.72 5.51
N PRO A 7 2.14 -17.08 5.57
CA PRO A 7 1.95 -15.79 4.89
C PRO A 7 2.90 -14.74 5.46
N LEU A 8 3.41 -13.84 4.60
CA LEU A 8 4.22 -12.70 5.04
C LEU A 8 3.41 -11.79 5.97
N VAL A 9 2.15 -11.57 5.63
CA VAL A 9 1.19 -10.79 6.45
C VAL A 9 -0.05 -11.63 6.69
N SER A 10 -0.46 -11.77 7.95
CA SER A 10 -1.77 -12.31 8.29
C SER A 10 -2.51 -11.37 9.23
N VAL A 11 -3.74 -11.07 8.90
CA VAL A 11 -4.62 -10.14 9.61
C VAL A 11 -5.86 -10.87 10.08
N SER A 12 -6.20 -10.75 11.36
CA SER A 12 -7.45 -11.22 11.94
C SER A 12 -7.92 -10.19 12.95
N ILE A 13 -8.75 -9.22 12.52
CA ILE A 13 -9.07 -8.04 13.33
C ILE A 13 -10.56 -7.66 13.29
N SER A 14 -10.98 -6.95 14.32
CA SER A 14 -12.21 -6.15 14.34
C SER A 14 -11.88 -4.73 14.77
N ALA A 15 -12.48 -3.73 14.12
CA ALA A 15 -12.27 -2.31 14.41
C ALA A 15 -13.58 -1.54 14.48
N SER A 16 -13.71 -0.65 15.48
CA SER A 16 -14.88 0.22 15.63
C SER A 16 -14.44 1.61 16.07
N TYR A 17 -15.05 2.66 15.51
CA TYR A 17 -14.86 4.04 15.95
C TYR A 17 -15.83 4.41 17.08
N ALA A 18 -15.68 5.62 17.63
CA ALA A 18 -16.54 6.14 18.68
C ALA A 18 -18.04 5.97 18.33
N GLY A 19 -18.83 5.52 19.31
CA GLY A 19 -20.25 5.16 19.11
C GLY A 19 -20.48 3.70 18.73
N ASN A 20 -19.46 2.82 18.86
CA ASN A 20 -19.52 1.38 18.59
C ASN A 20 -19.96 1.00 17.16
N LYS A 21 -19.81 1.89 16.18
CA LYS A 21 -20.05 1.53 14.79
C LYS A 21 -18.90 0.64 14.28
N PRO A 22 -19.13 -0.66 14.05
CA PRO A 22 -18.10 -1.56 13.55
C PRO A 22 -17.77 -1.18 12.09
N VAL A 23 -16.49 -0.95 11.82
CA VAL A 23 -15.96 -0.68 10.46
C VAL A 23 -15.31 -1.92 9.89
N LEU A 24 -14.60 -2.70 10.73
CA LEU A 24 -14.08 -4.02 10.36
C LEU A 24 -14.67 -5.06 11.32
N ARG A 25 -15.15 -6.18 10.78
CA ARG A 25 -15.86 -7.23 11.52
C ARG A 25 -15.22 -8.58 11.24
N HIS A 26 -14.44 -9.10 12.19
CA HIS A 26 -13.75 -10.39 12.04
C HIS A 26 -13.09 -10.51 10.65
N LEU A 27 -12.42 -9.43 10.21
CA LEU A 27 -11.74 -9.41 8.93
C LEU A 27 -10.54 -10.35 9.00
N ILE A 28 -10.49 -11.32 8.08
CA ILE A 28 -9.35 -12.23 7.90
C ILE A 28 -8.77 -11.99 6.52
N LEU A 29 -7.46 -11.77 6.45
CA LEU A 29 -6.73 -11.56 5.20
C LEU A 29 -5.31 -12.09 5.34
N GLU A 30 -4.83 -12.78 4.29
CA GLU A 30 -3.46 -13.28 4.21
C GLU A 30 -2.81 -12.84 2.91
N ILE A 31 -1.55 -12.41 3.01
CA ILE A 31 -0.74 -11.95 1.89
C ILE A 31 0.56 -12.77 1.90
N GLY A 32 0.84 -13.43 0.79
CA GLY A 32 2.06 -14.21 0.59
C GLY A 32 3.29 -13.34 0.34
N GLU A 33 4.46 -13.94 0.45
CA GLU A 33 5.70 -13.33 -0.02
C GLU A 33 5.61 -13.08 -1.53
N ARG A 34 6.12 -11.94 -1.98
CA ARG A 34 6.17 -11.55 -3.40
C ARG A 34 4.79 -11.48 -4.08
N GLU A 35 3.73 -11.54 -3.30
CA GLU A 35 2.35 -11.44 -3.81
C GLU A 35 1.96 -9.98 -4.04
N ILE A 36 1.26 -9.69 -5.14
CA ILE A 36 0.47 -8.47 -5.33
C ILE A 36 -0.99 -8.85 -5.10
N LEU A 37 -1.52 -8.47 -3.93
CA LEU A 37 -2.92 -8.68 -3.54
C LEU A 37 -3.70 -7.39 -3.75
N GLY A 38 -4.83 -7.47 -4.45
CA GLY A 38 -5.78 -6.38 -4.58
C GLY A 38 -6.78 -6.37 -3.43
N LEU A 39 -7.17 -5.18 -2.97
CA LEU A 39 -8.30 -4.99 -2.04
C LEU A 39 -9.34 -4.11 -2.71
N ALA A 40 -10.42 -4.73 -3.18
CA ALA A 40 -11.58 -4.06 -3.76
C ALA A 40 -12.64 -3.80 -2.69
N GLY A 41 -13.46 -2.77 -2.90
CA GLY A 41 -14.61 -2.50 -2.03
C GLY A 41 -15.19 -1.10 -2.25
N GLY A 42 -16.43 -0.90 -1.85
CA GLY A 42 -17.10 0.39 -1.94
C GLY A 42 -16.45 1.49 -1.09
N SER A 43 -16.85 2.74 -1.30
CA SER A 43 -16.45 3.85 -0.43
C SER A 43 -16.96 3.57 1.00
N GLY A 44 -16.12 3.83 2.01
CA GLY A 44 -16.47 3.59 3.41
C GLY A 44 -16.48 2.12 3.85
N SER A 45 -16.10 1.15 3.00
CA SER A 45 -16.07 -0.28 3.37
C SER A 45 -15.01 -0.65 4.42
N GLY A 46 -14.03 0.24 4.70
CA GLY A 46 -12.98 0.01 5.70
C GLY A 46 -11.58 -0.24 5.12
N LYS A 47 -11.35 -0.07 3.81
CA LYS A 47 -10.05 -0.33 3.15
C LYS A 47 -8.90 0.47 3.78
N SER A 48 -9.05 1.79 3.90
CA SER A 48 -8.02 2.63 4.53
C SER A 48 -7.91 2.37 6.04
N THR A 49 -9.01 1.96 6.70
CA THR A 49 -8.95 1.52 8.10
C THR A 49 -8.10 0.26 8.24
N LEU A 50 -8.21 -0.70 7.32
CA LEU A 50 -7.35 -1.89 7.28
C LEU A 50 -5.88 -1.50 7.07
N ALA A 51 -5.58 -0.62 6.10
CA ALA A 51 -4.22 -0.13 5.86
C ALA A 51 -3.61 0.50 7.12
N LEU A 52 -4.34 1.39 7.78
CA LEU A 52 -3.91 2.04 9.02
C LEU A 52 -3.80 1.06 10.19
N ALA A 53 -4.67 0.03 10.26
CA ALA A 53 -4.59 -1.02 11.27
C ALA A 53 -3.29 -1.83 11.14
N ILE A 54 -2.92 -2.23 9.91
CA ILE A 54 -1.66 -2.94 9.63
C ILE A 54 -0.47 -2.08 10.02
N MET A 55 -0.51 -0.78 9.73
CA MET A 55 0.54 0.17 10.08
C MET A 55 0.57 0.55 11.57
N GLY A 56 -0.44 0.15 12.38
CA GLY A 56 -0.58 0.60 13.76
C GLY A 56 -0.77 2.12 13.88
N LEU A 57 -1.47 2.74 12.92
CA LEU A 57 -1.68 4.18 12.80
C LEU A 57 -3.16 4.59 13.01
N LEU A 58 -4.00 3.69 13.50
CA LEU A 58 -5.38 4.05 13.84
C LEU A 58 -5.40 5.08 14.98
N PRO A 59 -6.33 6.04 14.93
CA PRO A 59 -6.46 7.02 16.01
C PRO A 59 -6.86 6.34 17.33
N PRO A 60 -6.50 6.90 18.50
CA PRO A 60 -6.82 6.34 19.80
C PRO A 60 -8.33 6.15 20.05
N THR A 61 -9.17 6.87 19.30
CA THR A 61 -10.63 6.74 19.32
C THR A 61 -11.14 5.48 18.64
N CYS A 62 -10.28 4.78 17.89
CA CYS A 62 -10.61 3.51 17.24
C CYS A 62 -10.27 2.34 18.17
N LYS A 63 -11.28 1.57 18.54
CA LYS A 63 -11.09 0.30 19.28
C LYS A 63 -10.73 -0.79 18.28
N LEU A 64 -9.49 -1.29 18.34
CA LEU A 64 -8.97 -2.38 17.53
C LEU A 64 -8.77 -3.63 18.40
N THR A 65 -9.21 -4.78 17.92
CA THR A 65 -9.02 -6.08 18.58
C THR A 65 -8.61 -7.12 17.55
N GLY A 66 -7.91 -8.16 18.00
CA GLY A 66 -7.43 -9.24 17.15
C GLY A 66 -5.90 -9.25 17.01
N LYS A 67 -5.39 -9.63 15.84
CA LYS A 67 -3.97 -9.82 15.59
C LYS A 67 -3.60 -9.38 14.17
N VAL A 68 -2.43 -8.73 14.04
CA VAL A 68 -1.78 -8.42 12.77
C VAL A 68 -0.37 -8.98 12.83
N ASN A 69 -0.15 -10.10 12.16
CA ASN A 69 1.17 -10.72 12.09
C ASN A 69 1.89 -10.27 10.82
N PHE A 70 3.11 -9.79 10.97
CA PHE A 70 4.03 -9.51 9.87
C PHE A 70 5.33 -10.24 10.13
N ASN A 71 5.70 -11.15 9.23
CA ASN A 71 6.92 -11.95 9.32
C ASN A 71 7.12 -12.59 10.70
N GLY A 72 6.07 -13.17 11.27
CA GLY A 72 6.07 -13.82 12.60
C GLY A 72 5.90 -12.87 13.79
N VAL A 73 5.89 -11.53 13.58
CA VAL A 73 5.75 -10.53 14.65
C VAL A 73 4.31 -10.01 14.69
N ASP A 74 3.65 -10.10 15.84
CA ASP A 74 2.33 -9.48 16.03
C ASP A 74 2.47 -7.97 16.27
N LEU A 75 2.12 -7.18 15.26
CA LEU A 75 2.25 -5.71 15.28
C LEU A 75 1.36 -5.02 16.30
N LEU A 76 0.28 -5.66 16.77
CA LEU A 76 -0.61 -5.08 17.78
C LEU A 76 -0.09 -5.28 19.20
N SER A 77 0.84 -6.22 19.41
CA SER A 77 1.40 -6.54 20.72
C SER A 77 2.74 -5.85 21.01
N VAL A 78 3.43 -5.34 19.96
CA VAL A 78 4.74 -4.70 20.12
C VAL A 78 4.60 -3.23 20.47
N GLY A 79 5.59 -2.69 21.23
CA GLY A 79 5.62 -1.28 21.60
C GLY A 79 5.98 -0.36 20.43
N GLU A 80 5.69 0.95 20.57
CA GLU A 80 5.88 1.97 19.53
C GLU A 80 7.32 2.04 19.00
N SER A 81 8.32 1.82 19.86
CA SER A 81 9.74 1.78 19.44
C SER A 81 10.00 0.71 18.37
N LYS A 82 9.42 -0.50 18.55
CA LYS A 82 9.52 -1.58 17.58
C LYS A 82 8.73 -1.26 16.31
N LEU A 83 7.50 -0.70 16.44
CA LEU A 83 6.71 -0.27 15.28
C LEU A 83 7.46 0.77 14.45
N ARG A 84 8.11 1.75 15.07
CA ARG A 84 8.94 2.75 14.36
C ARG A 84 10.10 2.12 13.60
N SER A 85 10.70 1.06 14.13
CA SER A 85 11.79 0.36 13.42
C SER A 85 11.30 -0.45 12.21
N ILE A 86 10.00 -0.78 12.16
CA ILE A 86 9.36 -1.54 11.07
C ILE A 86 8.78 -0.58 10.01
N ARG A 87 8.06 0.47 10.45
CA ARG A 87 7.43 1.45 9.54
C ARG A 87 8.47 2.16 8.69
N GLY A 88 8.24 2.24 7.39
CA GLY A 88 9.13 2.85 6.40
C GLY A 88 10.34 1.99 6.02
N ARG A 89 10.74 1.04 6.86
CA ARG A 89 11.88 0.15 6.60
C ARG A 89 11.46 -1.23 6.10
N GLU A 90 10.53 -1.88 6.78
CA GLU A 90 10.06 -3.23 6.47
C GLU A 90 8.66 -3.22 5.87
N ILE A 91 7.81 -2.30 6.33
CA ILE A 91 6.48 -2.02 5.79
C ILE A 91 6.40 -0.56 5.41
N ALA A 92 6.03 -0.26 4.16
CA ALA A 92 5.81 1.11 3.70
C ALA A 92 4.36 1.34 3.28
N LEU A 93 3.91 2.60 3.41
CA LEU A 93 2.57 3.04 3.01
C LEU A 93 2.69 4.13 1.94
N ILE A 94 2.09 3.89 0.79
CA ILE A 94 1.91 4.88 -0.28
C ILE A 94 0.49 5.42 -0.17
N LEU A 95 0.37 6.70 0.15
CA LEU A 95 -0.91 7.38 0.32
C LEU A 95 -1.52 7.79 -1.03
N GLN A 96 -2.83 7.95 -1.05
CA GLN A 96 -3.62 8.28 -2.23
C GLN A 96 -3.19 9.59 -2.91
N SER A 97 -2.87 10.63 -2.15
CA SER A 97 -2.60 11.97 -2.69
C SER A 97 -1.20 12.46 -2.33
N PRO A 98 -0.34 12.73 -3.32
CA PRO A 98 0.97 13.33 -3.07
C PRO A 98 0.88 14.69 -2.37
N THR A 99 -0.15 15.48 -2.68
CA THR A 99 -0.34 16.80 -2.07
C THR A 99 -0.69 16.73 -0.59
N ALA A 100 -1.32 15.64 -0.15
CA ALA A 100 -1.61 15.41 1.26
C ALA A 100 -0.45 14.76 2.02
N ALA A 101 0.39 14.00 1.31
CA ALA A 101 1.49 13.23 1.91
C ALA A 101 2.80 14.03 1.99
N LEU A 102 3.09 14.88 1.00
CA LEU A 102 4.32 15.68 0.94
C LEU A 102 4.14 17.00 1.71
N ASN A 103 5.15 17.37 2.49
CA ASN A 103 5.17 18.66 3.15
C ASN A 103 5.44 19.78 2.10
N PRO A 104 4.48 20.69 1.85
CA PRO A 104 4.63 21.72 0.80
C PRO A 104 5.72 22.75 1.09
N MET A 105 6.14 22.88 2.35
CA MET A 105 7.16 23.85 2.80
C MET A 105 8.58 23.30 2.74
N LEU A 106 8.75 22.00 2.48
CA LEU A 106 10.06 21.36 2.42
C LEU A 106 10.41 20.98 0.98
N ARG A 107 11.69 21.13 0.64
CA ARG A 107 12.21 20.70 -0.65
C ARG A 107 12.17 19.17 -0.77
N ILE A 108 12.02 18.67 -1.99
CA ILE A 108 11.98 17.23 -2.29
C ILE A 108 13.20 16.51 -1.70
N GLY A 109 14.41 17.03 -1.95
CA GLY A 109 15.63 16.43 -1.42
C GLY A 109 15.70 16.41 0.11
N THR A 110 15.10 17.38 0.79
CA THR A 110 15.01 17.40 2.26
C THR A 110 14.15 16.24 2.76
N GLN A 111 12.95 16.06 2.18
CA GLN A 111 12.03 15.01 2.56
C GLN A 111 12.59 13.60 2.28
N LEU A 112 13.27 13.41 1.15
CA LEU A 112 13.96 12.14 0.85
C LEU A 112 15.07 11.85 1.87
N ARG A 113 15.89 12.85 2.23
CA ARG A 113 16.94 12.70 3.23
C ARG A 113 16.40 12.41 4.62
N GLU A 114 15.29 13.04 5.02
CA GLU A 114 14.62 12.75 6.29
C GLU A 114 14.09 11.31 6.32
N ALA A 115 13.44 10.86 5.25
CA ALA A 115 12.96 9.48 5.13
C ALA A 115 14.11 8.47 5.20
N TRP A 116 15.24 8.74 4.54
CA TRP A 116 16.43 7.89 4.62
C TRP A 116 17.00 7.82 6.04
N ARG A 117 17.22 8.97 6.66
CA ARG A 117 17.83 9.10 7.99
C ARG A 117 17.00 8.51 9.12
N ALA A 118 15.71 8.31 8.89
CA ALA A 118 14.85 7.67 9.88
C ALA A 118 15.32 6.25 10.26
N HIS A 119 16.08 5.57 9.34
CA HIS A 119 16.50 4.18 9.56
C HIS A 119 17.96 3.90 9.21
N LYS A 120 18.66 4.83 8.60
CA LYS A 120 20.06 4.64 8.18
C LYS A 120 20.92 5.87 8.52
N PRO A 121 22.23 5.68 8.69
CA PRO A 121 23.16 6.80 8.85
C PRO A 121 23.24 7.66 7.59
N ARG A 122 23.86 8.83 7.70
CA ARG A 122 24.05 9.78 6.58
C ARG A 122 24.97 9.27 5.47
N GLN A 123 25.76 8.24 5.75
CA GLN A 123 26.65 7.62 4.79
C GLN A 123 25.85 7.06 3.60
N ASP A 124 26.37 7.22 2.39
CA ASP A 124 25.78 6.78 1.12
C ASP A 124 24.39 7.36 0.76
N GLU A 125 23.88 8.29 1.57
CA GLU A 125 22.55 8.89 1.45
C GLU A 125 22.28 9.44 0.04
N ASN A 126 23.19 10.22 -0.52
CA ASN A 126 22.95 10.89 -1.79
C ASN A 126 22.91 9.91 -2.96
N GLU A 127 23.78 8.89 -2.97
CA GLU A 127 23.81 7.91 -4.07
C GLU A 127 22.57 7.00 -4.02
N GLU A 128 22.20 6.51 -2.86
CA GLU A 128 21.01 5.66 -2.69
C GLU A 128 19.71 6.41 -3.04
N ILE A 129 19.60 7.69 -2.66
CA ILE A 129 18.47 8.54 -3.05
C ILE A 129 18.42 8.70 -4.57
N ARG A 130 19.56 9.01 -5.22
CA ARG A 130 19.64 9.16 -6.68
C ARG A 130 19.29 7.86 -7.39
N GLN A 131 19.82 6.73 -6.92
CA GLN A 131 19.51 5.42 -7.47
C GLN A 131 18.01 5.10 -7.37
N THR A 132 17.41 5.42 -6.23
CA THR A 132 15.98 5.23 -6.01
C THR A 132 15.15 6.11 -6.94
N LEU A 133 15.50 7.40 -7.12
CA LEU A 133 14.84 8.30 -8.08
C LEU A 133 14.91 7.75 -9.51
N ARG A 134 16.08 7.30 -9.95
CA ARG A 134 16.24 6.66 -11.28
C ARG A 134 15.35 5.45 -11.44
N SER A 135 15.21 4.62 -10.39
CA SER A 135 14.38 3.40 -10.42
C SER A 135 12.88 3.68 -10.63
N VAL A 136 12.42 4.86 -10.23
CA VAL A 136 11.02 5.30 -10.41
C VAL A 136 10.86 6.29 -11.59
N SER A 137 11.90 6.44 -12.43
CA SER A 137 11.91 7.35 -13.59
C SER A 137 11.66 8.81 -13.21
N LEU A 138 12.31 9.26 -12.13
CA LEU A 138 12.40 10.67 -11.74
C LEU A 138 13.82 11.20 -12.02
N PRO A 139 13.95 12.53 -12.29
CA PRO A 139 15.25 13.18 -12.36
C PRO A 139 16.00 13.04 -11.02
N ASP A 140 17.29 12.79 -11.09
CA ASP A 140 18.16 12.61 -9.92
C ASP A 140 19.17 13.76 -9.72
N GLU A 141 19.05 14.81 -10.54
CA GLU A 141 19.90 16.00 -10.48
C GLU A 141 19.52 16.90 -9.29
N GLU A 142 20.50 17.66 -8.82
CA GLU A 142 20.32 18.60 -7.72
C GLU A 142 19.23 19.64 -8.00
N ALA A 143 19.03 20.02 -9.27
CA ALA A 143 17.97 20.93 -9.67
C ALA A 143 16.56 20.39 -9.36
N PHE A 144 16.34 19.07 -9.50
CA PHE A 144 15.08 18.44 -9.12
C PHE A 144 14.93 18.34 -7.59
N LEU A 145 15.99 17.96 -6.88
CA LEU A 145 16.00 17.84 -5.42
C LEU A 145 15.74 19.19 -4.71
N ARG A 146 16.07 20.30 -5.34
CA ARG A 146 15.79 21.66 -4.82
C ARG A 146 14.36 22.13 -5.01
N ARG A 147 13.55 21.46 -5.83
CA ARG A 147 12.13 21.81 -6.04
C ARG A 147 11.30 21.56 -4.79
N TYR A 148 10.18 22.28 -4.72
CA TYR A 148 9.10 22.05 -3.77
C TYR A 148 8.02 21.16 -4.40
N PRO A 149 7.17 20.51 -3.59
CA PRO A 149 6.06 19.68 -4.11
C PRO A 149 5.13 20.43 -5.09
N SER A 150 4.93 21.73 -4.91
CA SER A 150 4.14 22.58 -5.82
C SER A 150 4.76 22.79 -7.21
N GLN A 151 6.02 22.42 -7.41
CA GLN A 151 6.76 22.61 -8.65
C GLN A 151 6.92 21.33 -9.48
N ILE A 152 6.21 20.28 -9.11
CA ILE A 152 6.20 18.99 -9.82
C ILE A 152 4.79 18.60 -10.21
N SER A 153 4.65 17.77 -11.26
CA SER A 153 3.35 17.24 -11.67
C SER A 153 2.82 16.22 -10.65
N VAL A 154 1.51 15.96 -10.69
CA VAL A 154 0.89 14.94 -9.82
C VAL A 154 1.53 13.57 -10.03
N GLY A 155 1.80 13.19 -11.30
CA GLY A 155 2.48 11.93 -11.62
C GLY A 155 3.92 11.87 -11.08
N GLN A 156 4.67 12.97 -11.13
CA GLN A 156 5.98 13.07 -10.49
C GLN A 156 5.87 12.98 -8.96
N GLY A 157 4.86 13.59 -8.36
CA GLY A 157 4.57 13.48 -6.94
C GLY A 157 4.28 12.03 -6.51
N GLN A 158 3.48 11.31 -7.32
CA GLN A 158 3.17 9.90 -7.04
C GLN A 158 4.42 9.01 -7.15
N ARG A 159 5.25 9.21 -8.18
CA ARG A 159 6.55 8.53 -8.30
C ARG A 159 7.48 8.86 -7.13
N LEU A 160 7.43 10.09 -6.61
CA LEU A 160 8.20 10.50 -5.44
C LEU A 160 7.75 9.75 -4.18
N LEU A 161 6.44 9.60 -3.95
CA LEU A 161 5.93 8.78 -2.83
C LEU A 161 6.38 7.32 -2.94
N ILE A 162 6.36 6.76 -4.15
CA ILE A 162 6.87 5.40 -4.41
C ILE A 162 8.38 5.35 -4.14
N ALA A 163 9.15 6.34 -4.57
CA ALA A 163 10.58 6.43 -4.27
C ALA A 163 10.83 6.45 -2.76
N MET A 164 10.12 7.29 -2.01
CA MET A 164 10.23 7.34 -0.54
C MET A 164 9.90 6.01 0.12
N ALA A 165 8.89 5.30 -0.37
CA ALA A 165 8.53 3.97 0.11
C ALA A 165 9.63 2.92 -0.18
N LEU A 166 10.36 3.05 -1.29
CA LEU A 166 11.38 2.10 -1.74
C LEU A 166 12.78 2.36 -1.15
N LEU A 167 13.04 3.50 -0.50
CA LEU A 167 14.36 3.87 0.02
C LEU A 167 15.04 2.78 0.85
N HIS A 168 14.25 2.03 1.61
CA HIS A 168 14.76 0.95 2.47
C HIS A 168 14.44 -0.45 1.94
N ARG A 169 13.93 -0.57 0.69
CA ARG A 169 13.56 -1.84 0.04
C ARG A 169 12.67 -2.70 0.94
N PRO A 170 11.47 -2.21 1.30
CA PRO A 170 10.60 -2.90 2.24
C PRO A 170 10.17 -4.27 1.72
N ALA A 171 9.92 -5.20 2.63
CA ALA A 171 9.35 -6.50 2.29
C ALA A 171 7.87 -6.41 1.91
N PHE A 172 7.18 -5.37 2.42
CA PHE A 172 5.76 -5.17 2.17
C PHE A 172 5.41 -3.69 1.92
N ILE A 173 4.60 -3.44 0.90
CA ILE A 173 4.07 -2.11 0.57
C ILE A 173 2.54 -2.16 0.59
N ILE A 174 1.93 -1.18 1.24
CA ILE A 174 0.49 -0.89 1.12
C ILE A 174 0.36 0.34 0.21
N ALA A 175 -0.35 0.20 -0.91
CA ALA A 175 -0.61 1.27 -1.86
C ALA A 175 -2.11 1.61 -1.82
N ASP A 176 -2.47 2.68 -1.09
CA ASP A 176 -3.86 3.11 -0.93
C ASP A 176 -4.24 4.08 -2.07
N GLU A 177 -5.07 3.59 -3.01
CA GLU A 177 -5.56 4.32 -4.19
C GLU A 177 -4.41 5.00 -4.99
N PRO A 178 -3.33 4.28 -5.35
CA PRO A 178 -2.09 4.90 -5.84
C PRO A 178 -2.24 5.61 -7.20
N THR A 179 -3.37 5.46 -7.88
CA THR A 179 -3.60 5.99 -9.24
C THR A 179 -4.88 6.79 -9.39
N SER A 180 -5.65 7.02 -8.32
CA SER A 180 -7.00 7.63 -8.38
C SER A 180 -7.04 9.07 -8.92
N ALA A 181 -5.93 9.82 -8.86
CA ALA A 181 -5.84 11.21 -9.32
C ALA A 181 -5.04 11.38 -10.63
N LEU A 182 -4.80 10.26 -11.36
CA LEU A 182 -3.94 10.25 -12.54
C LEU A 182 -4.75 9.99 -13.81
N ASP A 183 -4.27 10.52 -14.93
CA ASP A 183 -4.77 10.14 -16.25
C ASP A 183 -4.41 8.68 -16.59
N ALA A 184 -5.08 8.10 -17.59
CA ALA A 184 -4.95 6.68 -17.93
C ALA A 184 -3.52 6.26 -18.32
N ILE A 185 -2.73 7.14 -18.95
CA ILE A 185 -1.36 6.84 -19.36
C ILE A 185 -0.48 6.80 -18.11
N THR A 186 -0.50 7.84 -17.30
CA THR A 186 0.26 7.93 -16.06
C THR A 186 -0.15 6.84 -15.07
N GLN A 187 -1.45 6.51 -14.98
CA GLN A 187 -1.95 5.39 -14.18
C GLN A 187 -1.26 4.07 -14.58
N LYS A 188 -1.25 3.74 -15.87
CA LYS A 188 -0.58 2.53 -16.36
C LYS A 188 0.90 2.51 -16.00
N GLU A 189 1.60 3.62 -16.19
CA GLU A 189 3.03 3.74 -15.86
C GLU A 189 3.31 3.50 -14.37
N ILE A 190 2.43 3.99 -13.47
CA ILE A 190 2.56 3.76 -12.01
C ILE A 190 2.30 2.29 -11.67
N LEU A 191 1.30 1.66 -12.27
CA LEU A 191 1.03 0.24 -12.05
C LEU A 191 2.17 -0.66 -12.55
N ASP A 192 2.72 -0.36 -13.73
CA ASP A 192 3.90 -1.05 -14.27
C ASP A 192 5.14 -0.82 -13.39
N LEU A 193 5.28 0.36 -12.78
CA LEU A 193 6.35 0.62 -11.82
C LEU A 193 6.20 -0.27 -10.57
N LEU A 194 5.02 -0.35 -9.98
CA LEU A 194 4.76 -1.21 -8.81
C LEU A 194 5.01 -2.69 -9.15
N ARG A 195 4.59 -3.15 -10.34
CA ARG A 195 4.88 -4.52 -10.80
C ARG A 195 6.39 -4.78 -10.88
N ARG A 196 7.16 -3.87 -11.51
CA ARG A 196 8.62 -3.99 -11.56
C ARG A 196 9.28 -4.00 -10.18
N CYS A 197 8.75 -3.25 -9.22
CA CYS A 197 9.24 -3.28 -7.84
C CYS A 197 9.01 -4.66 -7.19
N ASN A 198 7.83 -5.24 -7.39
CA ASN A 198 7.53 -6.59 -6.91
C ASN A 198 8.47 -7.64 -7.54
N GLU A 199 8.61 -7.62 -8.88
CA GLU A 199 9.47 -8.57 -9.61
C GLU A 199 10.95 -8.46 -9.23
N ARG A 200 11.47 -7.22 -9.17
CA ARG A 200 12.90 -6.95 -8.94
C ARG A 200 13.32 -7.15 -7.50
N PHE A 201 12.51 -6.70 -6.55
CA PHE A 201 12.89 -6.68 -5.12
C PHE A 201 12.18 -7.77 -4.32
N GLY A 202 11.21 -8.48 -4.90
CA GLY A 202 10.42 -9.47 -4.19
C GLY A 202 9.48 -8.86 -3.14
N THR A 203 9.23 -7.54 -3.20
CA THR A 203 8.33 -6.83 -2.29
C THR A 203 6.89 -7.29 -2.49
N ALA A 204 6.22 -7.76 -1.44
CA ALA A 204 4.78 -8.00 -1.48
C ALA A 204 4.03 -6.66 -1.49
N ILE A 205 2.88 -6.60 -2.20
CA ILE A 205 2.14 -5.34 -2.34
C ILE A 205 0.65 -5.58 -2.08
N LEU A 206 0.06 -4.80 -1.18
CA LEU A 206 -1.39 -4.67 -1.06
C LEU A 206 -1.83 -3.42 -1.84
N VAL A 207 -2.50 -3.62 -2.98
CA VAL A 207 -3.05 -2.52 -3.79
C VAL A 207 -4.51 -2.33 -3.43
N ILE A 208 -4.84 -1.18 -2.86
CA ILE A 208 -6.22 -0.81 -2.54
C ILE A 208 -6.76 0.04 -3.69
N SER A 209 -7.90 -0.37 -4.24
CA SER A 209 -8.60 0.42 -5.26
C SER A 209 -10.10 0.13 -5.27
N HIS A 210 -10.89 1.12 -5.66
CA HIS A 210 -12.30 0.95 -5.96
C HIS A 210 -12.54 0.57 -7.44
N ASP A 211 -11.53 0.71 -8.31
CA ASP A 211 -11.60 0.30 -9.72
C ASP A 211 -11.03 -1.12 -9.89
N LEU A 212 -11.93 -2.07 -10.16
CA LEU A 212 -11.55 -3.47 -10.38
C LEU A 212 -10.59 -3.65 -11.56
N ARG A 213 -10.67 -2.78 -12.60
CA ARG A 213 -9.77 -2.83 -13.77
C ARG A 213 -8.32 -2.54 -13.39
N VAL A 214 -8.11 -1.65 -12.42
CA VAL A 214 -6.79 -1.39 -11.85
C VAL A 214 -6.24 -2.66 -11.20
N LEU A 215 -7.05 -3.31 -10.35
CA LEU A 215 -6.62 -4.53 -9.64
C LEU A 215 -6.41 -5.70 -10.62
N GLU A 216 -7.29 -5.85 -11.60
CA GLU A 216 -7.15 -6.85 -12.66
C GLU A 216 -5.81 -6.73 -13.41
N SER A 217 -5.35 -5.50 -13.63
CA SER A 217 -4.15 -5.25 -14.44
C SER A 217 -2.84 -5.62 -13.75
N ILE A 218 -2.81 -5.71 -12.41
CA ILE A 218 -1.55 -5.87 -11.66
C ILE A 218 -1.57 -7.01 -10.64
N CYS A 219 -2.74 -7.34 -10.06
CA CYS A 219 -2.83 -8.25 -8.91
C CYS A 219 -2.83 -9.73 -9.32
N HIS A 220 -2.32 -10.59 -8.44
CA HIS A 220 -2.43 -12.05 -8.57
C HIS A 220 -3.80 -12.54 -8.06
N ARG A 221 -4.22 -12.01 -6.92
CA ARG A 221 -5.51 -12.26 -6.28
C ARG A 221 -6.17 -10.94 -5.90
N VAL A 222 -7.50 -10.97 -5.74
CA VAL A 222 -8.27 -9.83 -5.26
C VAL A 222 -9.15 -10.28 -4.10
N ALA A 223 -9.03 -9.59 -2.99
CA ALA A 223 -9.93 -9.66 -1.84
C ALA A 223 -11.01 -8.57 -1.98
N VAL A 224 -12.26 -8.95 -1.78
CA VAL A 224 -13.41 -8.03 -1.85
C VAL A 224 -13.90 -7.74 -0.44
N LEU A 225 -13.85 -6.47 -0.05
CA LEU A 225 -14.28 -5.98 1.24
C LEU A 225 -15.68 -5.37 1.13
N ASP A 226 -16.65 -5.96 1.81
CA ASP A 226 -18.01 -5.46 1.91
C ASP A 226 -18.50 -5.53 3.36
N GLY A 227 -19.19 -4.48 3.83
CA GLY A 227 -19.72 -4.41 5.20
C GLY A 227 -18.69 -4.66 6.31
N GLY A 228 -17.39 -4.37 6.05
CA GLY A 228 -16.29 -4.58 6.99
C GLY A 228 -15.74 -6.01 7.05
N GLN A 229 -16.13 -6.89 6.12
CA GLN A 229 -15.68 -8.28 6.02
C GLN A 229 -15.11 -8.57 4.64
N ILE A 230 -14.12 -9.49 4.56
CA ILE A 230 -13.72 -10.05 3.28
C ILE A 230 -14.77 -11.08 2.87
N VAL A 231 -15.54 -10.76 1.84
CA VAL A 231 -16.63 -11.63 1.35
C VAL A 231 -16.15 -12.64 0.30
N GLU A 232 -15.11 -12.31 -0.44
CA GLU A 232 -14.43 -13.21 -1.38
C GLU A 232 -12.94 -12.83 -1.48
N CYS A 233 -12.08 -13.82 -1.70
CA CYS A 233 -10.65 -13.62 -2.02
C CYS A 233 -10.24 -14.68 -3.04
N LEU A 234 -10.07 -14.28 -4.30
CA LEU A 234 -9.89 -15.19 -5.42
C LEU A 234 -8.74 -14.71 -6.32
N ALA A 235 -8.15 -15.63 -7.10
CA ALA A 235 -7.32 -15.25 -8.24
C ALA A 235 -8.13 -14.36 -9.19
N VAL A 236 -7.47 -13.41 -9.85
CA VAL A 236 -8.15 -12.42 -10.71
C VAL A 236 -9.08 -13.07 -11.72
N ASP A 237 -8.60 -14.08 -12.47
CA ASP A 237 -9.41 -14.77 -13.48
C ASP A 237 -10.63 -15.48 -12.88
N ALA A 238 -10.47 -16.07 -11.70
CA ALA A 238 -11.57 -16.73 -10.99
C ALA A 238 -12.60 -15.72 -10.49
N LEU A 239 -12.16 -14.56 -9.98
CA LEU A 239 -13.06 -13.49 -9.52
C LEU A 239 -13.94 -12.99 -10.67
N LEU A 240 -13.37 -12.81 -11.86
CA LEU A 240 -14.10 -12.31 -13.02
C LEU A 240 -15.12 -13.33 -13.57
N ARG A 241 -14.84 -14.64 -13.46
CA ARG A 241 -15.65 -15.69 -14.10
C ARG A 241 -16.55 -16.43 -13.13
N THR A 242 -16.16 -16.58 -11.89
CA THR A 242 -16.79 -17.51 -10.93
C THR A 242 -17.17 -16.88 -9.59
N SER A 243 -17.16 -15.54 -9.49
CA SER A 243 -17.58 -14.84 -8.28
C SER A 243 -18.99 -15.26 -7.86
N LYS A 244 -19.18 -15.47 -6.55
CA LYS A 244 -20.45 -15.96 -5.99
C LYS A 244 -21.20 -14.86 -5.24
N HIS A 245 -20.47 -14.02 -4.49
CA HIS A 245 -21.07 -12.99 -3.67
C HIS A 245 -21.73 -11.89 -4.54
N SER A 246 -22.92 -11.45 -4.16
CA SER A 246 -23.70 -10.46 -4.93
C SER A 246 -22.96 -9.15 -5.13
N PHE A 247 -22.27 -8.65 -4.10
CA PHE A 247 -21.49 -7.44 -4.19
C PHE A 247 -20.29 -7.58 -5.15
N THR A 248 -19.59 -8.74 -5.13
CA THR A 248 -18.51 -9.01 -6.09
C THR A 248 -19.03 -9.02 -7.53
N LYS A 249 -20.17 -9.67 -7.77
CA LYS A 249 -20.81 -9.65 -9.10
C LYS A 249 -21.14 -8.25 -9.56
N SER A 250 -21.66 -7.41 -8.66
CA SER A 250 -21.94 -6.00 -8.98
C SER A 250 -20.67 -5.22 -9.36
N LEU A 251 -19.54 -5.47 -8.67
CA LEU A 251 -18.25 -4.86 -9.00
C LEU A 251 -17.74 -5.32 -10.39
N VAL A 252 -17.83 -6.63 -10.67
CA VAL A 252 -17.42 -7.21 -11.97
C VAL A 252 -18.28 -6.65 -13.11
N HIS A 253 -19.60 -6.56 -12.90
CA HIS A 253 -20.50 -5.94 -13.88
C HIS A 253 -20.17 -4.46 -14.12
N ALA A 254 -19.95 -3.69 -13.07
CA ALA A 254 -19.57 -2.27 -13.16
C ALA A 254 -18.25 -2.05 -13.90
N ALA A 255 -17.32 -3.03 -13.85
CA ALA A 255 -16.07 -3.02 -14.62
C ALA A 255 -16.27 -3.36 -16.11
N GLY A 256 -17.50 -3.67 -16.57
CA GLY A 256 -17.82 -4.01 -17.96
C GLY A 256 -17.32 -5.41 -18.38
N ARG A 257 -17.30 -6.36 -17.44
CA ARG A 257 -16.74 -7.71 -17.64
C ARG A 257 -17.79 -8.83 -17.68
N MET A 258 -19.08 -8.52 -17.67
CA MET A 258 -20.19 -9.46 -17.94
C MET A 258 -21.04 -8.99 -19.08
#